data_e8fd30c2d85a5c81a32ca4c65ff4aa60
#
_entry.id   e8fd30c2d85a5c81a32ca4c65ff4aa60
#
_cell.length_a   1.000
_cell.length_b   1.000
_cell.length_c   1.000
_cell.angle_alpha   90.00
_cell.angle_beta   90.00
_cell.angle_gamma   90.00
#
_symmetry.space_group_name_H-M   'P 1'
#
loop_
_entity.id
_entity.type
_entity.pdbx_description
1 polymer ?
#
loop_
_entity_poly.entity_id
_entity_poly.type
_entity_poly.pdbx_seq_one_letter_code
_entity_poly.pdbx_strand_id
1 'polypeptide(L)'
;RLEQFHDKIAGLTFFDPACGCGNFLILAFRELRELELDILNELHPVKSSTMVLDIGSLTKVRVNQFYGIEIEEFPARIAEAAMWLVDHQMNMKLSENFGQAFVRLPLTESAHIHHGNALTTDWADVLPPEKCSYILGNPPFVGSKYMTADQRTELLAVFNGVKGAGILDYVSAWYGKAAQYMQNTEIICALVSTNSIAQGEQVGVLWGTLLREYGIKIYFAHRTFKWTIDEKKAKGMRVAAVYVVIIGFAAHDTDKKFLYEYENLTSDPHKVKANNVNPYLVDGPDTVITSRRIPICNVPEIGIGNKPIDGGN
;
A
#
# COMPACT_ATOMS: atom_id res chain seq x y z
N ARG A 1 21.36 2.35 -21.57
CA ARG A 1 21.03 2.39 -20.13
C ARG A 1 19.68 3.08 -19.88
N LEU A 2 19.44 4.27 -20.48
CA LEU A 2 18.16 5.00 -20.30
C LEU A 2 17.00 4.27 -21.00
N GLU A 3 17.19 3.77 -22.23
CA GLU A 3 16.22 2.93 -22.93
C GLU A 3 15.86 1.67 -22.14
N GLN A 4 16.86 0.96 -21.59
CA GLN A 4 16.62 -0.20 -20.73
C GLN A 4 15.83 0.14 -19.47
N PHE A 5 16.02 1.32 -18.92
CA PHE A 5 15.23 1.79 -17.78
C PHE A 5 13.79 2.12 -18.20
N HIS A 6 13.62 2.70 -19.39
CA HIS A 6 12.29 2.91 -19.98
C HIS A 6 11.55 1.59 -20.19
N ASP A 7 12.21 0.57 -20.76
CA ASP A 7 11.64 -0.77 -20.91
C ASP A 7 11.28 -1.39 -19.56
N LYS A 8 12.12 -1.17 -18.54
CA LYS A 8 11.85 -1.66 -17.19
C LYS A 8 10.57 -1.06 -16.60
N ILE A 9 10.38 0.26 -16.67
CA ILE A 9 9.16 0.90 -16.11
C ILE A 9 7.90 0.51 -16.92
N ALA A 10 8.04 0.24 -18.20
CA ALA A 10 6.96 -0.26 -19.05
C ALA A 10 6.52 -1.69 -18.71
N GLY A 11 7.39 -2.47 -18.09
CA GLY A 11 7.09 -3.84 -17.65
C GLY A 11 6.55 -3.95 -16.22
N LEU A 12 6.48 -2.85 -15.47
CA LEU A 12 5.97 -2.87 -14.10
C LEU A 12 4.45 -2.97 -14.07
N THR A 13 3.92 -3.69 -13.08
CA THR A 13 2.49 -3.76 -12.80
C THR A 13 2.20 -3.39 -11.35
N PHE A 14 1.06 -2.78 -11.14
CA PHE A 14 0.64 -2.24 -9.84
C PHE A 14 -0.73 -2.77 -9.46
N PHE A 15 -0.86 -3.23 -8.23
CA PHE A 15 -2.09 -3.81 -7.74
C PHE A 15 -2.52 -3.16 -6.41
N ASP A 16 -3.73 -2.61 -6.39
CA ASP A 16 -4.37 -2.06 -5.18
C ASP A 16 -5.61 -2.91 -4.81
N PRO A 17 -5.52 -3.79 -3.81
CA PRO A 17 -6.62 -4.67 -3.43
C PRO A 17 -7.69 -3.99 -2.55
N ALA A 18 -7.70 -2.66 -2.47
CA ALA A 18 -8.73 -1.86 -1.81
C ALA A 18 -8.75 -0.46 -2.43
N CYS A 19 -8.88 -0.39 -3.77
CA CYS A 19 -8.51 0.80 -4.54
C CYS A 19 -9.48 1.98 -4.36
N GLY A 20 -10.69 1.78 -3.86
CA GLY A 20 -11.69 2.84 -3.76
C GLY A 20 -11.93 3.50 -5.13
N CYS A 21 -11.85 4.81 -5.16
CA CYS A 21 -11.92 5.58 -6.42
C CYS A 21 -10.59 5.62 -7.20
N GLY A 22 -9.62 4.77 -6.89
CA GLY A 22 -8.36 4.62 -7.62
C GLY A 22 -7.26 5.62 -7.26
N ASN A 23 -7.33 6.32 -6.14
CA ASN A 23 -6.41 7.42 -5.80
C ASN A 23 -4.92 7.00 -5.84
N PHE A 24 -4.57 5.84 -5.29
CA PHE A 24 -3.20 5.33 -5.30
C PHE A 24 -2.75 4.92 -6.71
N LEU A 25 -3.63 4.27 -7.47
CA LEU A 25 -3.35 3.88 -8.86
C LEU A 25 -3.14 5.11 -9.75
N ILE A 26 -4.00 6.13 -9.62
CA ILE A 26 -3.92 7.41 -10.35
C ILE A 26 -2.59 8.11 -10.06
N LEU A 27 -2.21 8.18 -8.77
CA LEU A 27 -0.95 8.83 -8.38
C LEU A 27 0.25 8.05 -8.93
N ALA A 28 0.28 6.73 -8.77
CA ALA A 28 1.36 5.89 -9.27
C ALA A 28 1.50 5.97 -10.80
N PHE A 29 0.38 5.96 -11.52
CA PHE A 29 0.37 6.12 -12.97
C PHE A 29 0.92 7.48 -13.39
N ARG A 30 0.48 8.56 -12.75
CA ARG A 30 0.96 9.92 -13.05
C ARG A 30 2.46 10.04 -12.83
N GLU A 31 2.99 9.59 -11.70
CA GLU A 31 4.42 9.63 -11.39
C GLU A 31 5.25 8.81 -12.40
N LEU A 32 4.75 7.64 -12.83
CA LEU A 32 5.42 6.86 -13.89
C LEU A 32 5.40 7.56 -15.24
N ARG A 33 4.29 8.21 -15.60
CA ARG A 33 4.18 8.97 -16.86
C ARG A 33 5.04 10.23 -16.85
N GLU A 34 5.19 10.88 -15.70
CA GLU A 34 6.12 12.00 -15.54
C GLU A 34 7.57 11.55 -15.68
N LEU A 35 7.92 10.42 -15.04
CA LEU A 35 9.25 9.83 -15.20
C LEU A 35 9.51 9.39 -16.66
N GLU A 36 8.51 8.82 -17.34
CA GLU A 36 8.62 8.50 -18.78
C GLU A 36 8.84 9.75 -19.62
N LEU A 37 8.15 10.85 -19.32
CA LEU A 37 8.33 12.13 -20.00
C LEU A 37 9.76 12.66 -19.84
N ASP A 38 10.33 12.57 -18.63
CA ASP A 38 11.73 12.95 -18.39
C ASP A 38 12.70 12.08 -19.20
N ILE A 39 12.46 10.77 -19.24
CA ILE A 39 13.26 9.84 -20.08
C ILE A 39 13.17 10.20 -21.56
N LEU A 40 11.98 10.48 -22.06
CA LEU A 40 11.78 10.84 -23.47
C LEU A 40 12.45 12.19 -23.82
N ASN A 41 12.42 13.17 -22.91
CA ASN A 41 13.12 14.45 -23.07
C ASN A 41 14.64 14.29 -23.20
N GLU A 42 15.22 13.39 -22.42
CA GLU A 42 16.67 13.10 -22.47
C GLU A 42 17.05 12.31 -23.73
N LEU A 43 16.20 11.38 -24.18
CA LEU A 43 16.43 10.58 -25.38
C LEU A 43 16.19 11.36 -26.68
N HIS A 44 15.22 12.29 -26.66
CA HIS A 44 14.76 13.05 -27.82
C HIS A 44 14.67 14.55 -27.51
N PRO A 45 15.81 15.24 -27.29
CA PRO A 45 15.77 16.65 -26.96
C PRO A 45 15.12 17.47 -28.09
N VAL A 46 14.15 18.29 -27.74
CA VAL A 46 13.32 19.11 -28.68
C VAL A 46 14.18 20.02 -29.61
N LYS A 47 15.43 20.31 -29.23
CA LYS A 47 16.39 21.10 -30.04
C LYS A 47 17.07 20.28 -31.15
N SER A 48 16.92 19.00 -31.17
CA SER A 48 17.46 18.14 -32.24
C SER A 48 16.56 18.25 -33.46
N SER A 49 17.10 18.63 -34.62
CA SER A 49 16.38 18.83 -35.88
C SER A 49 15.78 17.52 -36.45
N THR A 50 15.87 16.42 -35.74
CA THR A 50 15.25 15.16 -36.09
C THR A 50 13.81 15.17 -35.56
N MET A 51 12.87 15.49 -36.44
CA MET A 51 11.44 15.46 -36.16
C MET A 51 11.05 14.03 -35.76
N VAL A 52 10.68 13.79 -34.51
CA VAL A 52 10.09 12.52 -34.09
C VAL A 52 8.71 12.46 -34.73
N LEU A 53 8.52 11.59 -35.71
CA LEU A 53 7.31 11.54 -36.54
C LEU A 53 6.05 11.12 -35.78
N ASP A 54 6.21 10.41 -34.66
CA ASP A 54 5.10 9.98 -33.81
C ASP A 54 5.56 9.77 -32.37
N ILE A 55 5.42 10.81 -31.53
CA ILE A 55 5.80 10.73 -30.10
C ILE A 55 4.92 9.72 -29.36
N GLY A 56 3.72 9.47 -29.81
CA GLY A 56 2.79 8.51 -29.21
C GLY A 56 3.29 7.07 -29.31
N SER A 57 4.04 6.74 -30.35
CA SER A 57 4.65 5.41 -30.48
C SER A 57 5.81 5.19 -29.51
N LEU A 58 6.38 6.24 -28.95
CA LEU A 58 7.49 6.17 -28.00
C LEU A 58 7.03 5.95 -26.55
N THR A 59 5.76 6.22 -26.24
CA THR A 59 5.24 6.00 -24.89
C THR A 59 4.98 4.51 -24.65
N LYS A 60 5.47 3.98 -23.56
CA LYS A 60 5.38 2.57 -23.18
C LYS A 60 4.55 2.34 -21.91
N VAL A 61 4.48 3.34 -21.02
CA VAL A 61 3.67 3.27 -19.80
C VAL A 61 2.19 3.38 -20.14
N ARG A 62 1.37 2.42 -19.69
CA ARG A 62 -0.03 2.21 -20.05
C ARG A 62 -0.91 2.01 -18.83
N VAL A 63 -2.19 2.39 -18.95
CA VAL A 63 -3.17 2.18 -17.87
C VAL A 63 -3.45 0.69 -17.58
N ASN A 64 -3.24 -0.21 -18.53
CA ASN A 64 -3.43 -1.65 -18.36
C ASN A 64 -2.36 -2.32 -17.46
N GLN A 65 -1.34 -1.57 -17.02
CA GLN A 65 -0.40 -2.00 -15.99
C GLN A 65 -0.98 -1.91 -14.56
N PHE A 66 -2.20 -1.36 -14.41
CA PHE A 66 -2.82 -1.04 -13.13
C PHE A 66 -4.04 -1.89 -12.87
N TYR A 67 -4.03 -2.55 -11.71
CA TYR A 67 -5.04 -3.50 -11.26
C TYR A 67 -5.60 -3.06 -9.92
N GLY A 68 -6.89 -3.27 -9.70
CA GLY A 68 -7.53 -2.94 -8.43
C GLY A 68 -8.68 -3.88 -8.10
N ILE A 69 -8.97 -4.01 -6.81
CA ILE A 69 -10.21 -4.62 -6.31
C ILE A 69 -10.94 -3.57 -5.48
N GLU A 70 -12.23 -3.42 -5.73
CA GLU A 70 -13.09 -2.55 -4.95
C GLU A 70 -14.44 -3.24 -4.67
N ILE A 71 -14.87 -3.21 -3.42
CA ILE A 71 -16.09 -3.90 -2.99
C ILE A 71 -17.36 -3.19 -3.44
N GLU A 72 -17.31 -1.86 -3.58
CA GLU A 72 -18.46 -1.04 -3.99
C GLU A 72 -18.41 -0.77 -5.50
N GLU A 73 -19.51 -1.03 -6.21
CA GLU A 73 -19.55 -0.87 -7.65
C GLU A 73 -19.29 0.58 -8.10
N PHE A 74 -19.88 1.55 -7.42
CA PHE A 74 -19.76 2.93 -7.83
C PHE A 74 -18.33 3.49 -7.71
N PRO A 75 -17.59 3.32 -6.61
CA PRO A 75 -16.16 3.65 -6.55
C PRO A 75 -15.31 2.90 -7.57
N ALA A 76 -15.60 1.62 -7.86
CA ALA A 76 -14.89 0.86 -8.88
C ALA A 76 -15.02 1.52 -10.28
N ARG A 77 -16.25 1.94 -10.66
CA ARG A 77 -16.47 2.65 -11.93
C ARG A 77 -15.83 4.04 -11.96
N ILE A 78 -15.78 4.73 -10.81
CA ILE A 78 -15.04 5.99 -10.71
C ILE A 78 -13.54 5.74 -10.93
N ALA A 79 -12.95 4.69 -10.35
CA ALA A 79 -11.55 4.36 -10.53
C ALA A 79 -11.20 4.12 -12.01
N GLU A 80 -12.02 3.35 -12.75
CA GLU A 80 -11.86 3.13 -14.19
C GLU A 80 -11.88 4.46 -14.98
N ALA A 81 -12.89 5.29 -14.74
CA ALA A 81 -13.04 6.58 -15.42
C ALA A 81 -11.90 7.55 -15.07
N ALA A 82 -11.46 7.57 -13.81
CA ALA A 82 -10.38 8.42 -13.35
C ALA A 82 -9.00 8.01 -13.93
N MET A 83 -8.76 6.72 -14.11
CA MET A 83 -7.56 6.22 -14.78
C MET A 83 -7.53 6.65 -16.26
N TRP A 84 -8.66 6.64 -16.96
CA TRP A 84 -8.73 7.19 -18.32
C TRP A 84 -8.49 8.69 -18.36
N LEU A 85 -9.03 9.41 -17.40
CA LEU A 85 -8.87 10.86 -17.35
C LEU A 85 -7.41 11.26 -17.11
N VAL A 86 -6.72 10.58 -16.21
CA VAL A 86 -5.30 10.85 -15.94
C VAL A 86 -4.43 10.46 -17.15
N ASP A 87 -4.73 9.35 -17.85
CA ASP A 87 -4.03 9.00 -19.10
C ASP A 87 -4.19 10.11 -20.14
N HIS A 88 -5.42 10.60 -20.34
CA HIS A 88 -5.67 11.71 -21.23
C HIS A 88 -4.89 12.98 -20.85
N GLN A 89 -4.87 13.33 -19.55
CA GLN A 89 -4.11 14.48 -19.06
C GLN A 89 -2.61 14.32 -19.33
N MET A 90 -2.06 13.14 -19.11
CA MET A 90 -0.65 12.88 -19.37
C MET A 90 -0.30 12.88 -20.87
N ASN A 91 -1.22 12.43 -21.72
CA ASN A 91 -1.08 12.51 -23.18
C ASN A 91 -1.11 13.96 -23.67
N MET A 92 -1.97 14.81 -23.09
CA MET A 92 -1.95 16.27 -23.37
C MET A 92 -0.62 16.90 -22.95
N LYS A 93 -0.13 16.60 -21.74
CA LYS A 93 1.17 17.09 -21.25
C LYS A 93 2.32 16.69 -22.18
N LEU A 94 2.31 15.45 -22.68
CA LEU A 94 3.27 14.96 -23.66
C LEU A 94 3.17 15.75 -24.97
N SER A 95 1.96 15.98 -25.49
CA SER A 95 1.68 16.74 -26.71
C SER A 95 2.21 18.17 -26.61
N GLU A 96 1.95 18.85 -25.51
CA GLU A 96 2.45 20.20 -25.23
C GLU A 96 3.98 20.26 -25.20
N ASN A 97 4.60 19.27 -24.53
CA ASN A 97 6.05 19.22 -24.36
C ASN A 97 6.80 19.04 -25.70
N PHE A 98 6.27 18.22 -26.61
CA PHE A 98 6.90 17.91 -27.90
C PHE A 98 6.30 18.71 -29.08
N GLY A 99 5.31 19.58 -28.84
CA GLY A 99 4.68 20.40 -29.88
C GLY A 99 3.92 19.59 -30.95
N GLN A 100 3.47 18.39 -30.59
CA GLN A 100 2.77 17.48 -31.50
C GLN A 100 1.39 17.12 -30.94
N ALA A 101 0.37 17.07 -31.82
CA ALA A 101 -0.95 16.58 -31.41
C ALA A 101 -0.90 15.07 -31.25
N PHE A 102 -0.98 14.61 -30.00
CA PHE A 102 -1.09 13.20 -29.66
C PHE A 102 -2.44 12.93 -29.00
N VAL A 103 -3.32 12.28 -29.70
CA VAL A 103 -4.61 11.86 -29.16
C VAL A 103 -4.66 10.34 -29.22
N ARG A 104 -4.35 9.69 -28.08
CA ARG A 104 -4.74 8.29 -27.91
C ARG A 104 -6.23 8.30 -27.56
N LEU A 105 -7.03 7.60 -28.36
CA LEU A 105 -8.43 7.36 -27.99
C LEU A 105 -8.44 6.44 -26.74
N PRO A 106 -9.05 6.85 -25.63
CA PRO A 106 -9.02 6.11 -24.37
C PRO A 106 -9.78 4.78 -24.41
N LEU A 107 -10.33 4.40 -25.55
CA LEU A 107 -11.24 3.26 -25.69
C LEU A 107 -10.54 1.91 -25.92
N THR A 108 -9.23 1.85 -26.09
CA THR A 108 -8.53 0.61 -26.43
C THR A 108 -7.89 -0.09 -25.24
N GLU A 109 -7.58 0.63 -24.16
CA GLU A 109 -6.95 0.08 -22.96
C GLU A 109 -7.59 0.71 -21.72
N SER A 110 -7.84 -0.08 -20.69
CA SER A 110 -8.36 0.37 -19.39
C SER A 110 -7.54 -0.23 -18.25
N ALA A 111 -7.58 0.40 -17.09
CA ALA A 111 -7.14 -0.23 -15.86
C ALA A 111 -8.07 -1.43 -15.54
N HIS A 112 -7.51 -2.46 -14.91
CA HIS A 112 -8.23 -3.68 -14.58
C HIS A 112 -8.81 -3.56 -13.17
N ILE A 113 -10.00 -2.99 -13.05
CA ILE A 113 -10.69 -2.82 -11.76
C ILE A 113 -11.74 -3.92 -11.61
N HIS A 114 -11.50 -4.81 -10.67
CA HIS A 114 -12.42 -5.88 -10.31
C HIS A 114 -13.39 -5.41 -9.22
N HIS A 115 -14.69 -5.45 -9.51
CA HIS A 115 -15.72 -5.22 -8.50
C HIS A 115 -15.94 -6.49 -7.70
N GLY A 116 -15.55 -6.46 -6.42
CA GLY A 116 -15.64 -7.63 -5.52
C GLY A 116 -14.97 -7.41 -4.18
N ASN A 117 -15.15 -8.37 -3.28
CA ASN A 117 -14.52 -8.33 -1.96
C ASN A 117 -13.10 -8.92 -2.02
N ALA A 118 -12.08 -8.10 -1.77
CA ALA A 118 -10.68 -8.51 -1.82
C ALA A 118 -10.32 -9.67 -0.87
N LEU A 119 -11.03 -9.84 0.24
CA LEU A 119 -10.74 -10.92 1.19
C LEU A 119 -11.30 -12.28 0.76
N THR A 120 -12.35 -12.29 -0.07
CA THR A 120 -12.96 -13.51 -0.61
C THR A 120 -12.57 -13.81 -2.05
N THR A 121 -12.12 -12.80 -2.81
CA THR A 121 -11.61 -12.95 -4.16
C THR A 121 -10.22 -13.59 -4.12
N ASP A 122 -9.94 -14.53 -5.03
CA ASP A 122 -8.56 -14.95 -5.27
C ASP A 122 -7.84 -13.84 -6.08
N TRP A 123 -6.77 -13.30 -5.53
CA TRP A 123 -6.02 -12.23 -6.20
C TRP A 123 -5.34 -12.70 -7.48
N ALA A 124 -5.04 -13.99 -7.58
CA ALA A 124 -4.45 -14.59 -8.78
C ALA A 124 -5.41 -14.57 -9.98
N ASP A 125 -6.72 -14.56 -9.76
CA ASP A 125 -7.73 -14.41 -10.81
C ASP A 125 -7.79 -12.98 -11.38
N VAL A 126 -7.40 -11.97 -10.59
CA VAL A 126 -7.34 -10.57 -11.01
C VAL A 126 -6.00 -10.25 -11.66
N LEU A 127 -4.90 -10.65 -11.03
CA LEU A 127 -3.55 -10.50 -11.53
C LEU A 127 -2.72 -11.72 -11.09
N PRO A 128 -2.21 -12.54 -12.01
CA PRO A 128 -1.30 -13.64 -11.66
C PRO A 128 -0.05 -13.12 -10.93
N PRO A 129 0.37 -13.74 -9.81
CA PRO A 129 1.44 -13.20 -8.96
C PRO A 129 2.78 -13.05 -9.71
N GLU A 130 3.08 -13.89 -10.68
CA GLU A 130 4.28 -13.79 -11.50
C GLU A 130 4.29 -12.57 -12.44
N LYS A 131 3.15 -11.92 -12.63
CA LYS A 131 3.00 -10.68 -13.40
C LYS A 131 2.94 -9.44 -12.51
N CYS A 132 2.78 -9.59 -11.19
CA CYS A 132 2.66 -8.48 -10.26
C CYS A 132 4.04 -7.96 -9.84
N SER A 133 4.28 -6.66 -9.95
CA SER A 133 5.52 -6.04 -9.47
C SER A 133 5.34 -5.41 -8.09
N TYR A 134 4.25 -4.70 -7.90
CA TYR A 134 3.99 -3.96 -6.67
C TYR A 134 2.55 -4.09 -6.22
N ILE A 135 2.36 -4.30 -4.90
CA ILE A 135 1.08 -4.14 -4.22
C ILE A 135 1.16 -2.84 -3.41
N LEU A 136 0.15 -2.01 -3.53
CA LEU A 136 0.05 -0.76 -2.76
C LEU A 136 -1.41 -0.51 -2.42
N GLY A 137 -1.68 0.21 -1.34
CA GLY A 137 -3.07 0.54 -1.01
C GLY A 137 -3.26 1.07 0.39
N ASN A 138 -4.51 1.49 0.64
CA ASN A 138 -4.99 1.95 1.92
C ASN A 138 -6.26 1.17 2.31
N PRO A 139 -6.11 -0.08 2.77
CA PRO A 139 -7.25 -0.91 3.16
C PRO A 139 -8.05 -0.30 4.32
N PRO A 140 -9.31 -0.71 4.53
CA PRO A 140 -10.18 -0.12 5.53
C PRO A 140 -9.69 -0.36 6.96
N PHE A 141 -9.72 0.71 7.79
CA PHE A 141 -9.31 0.70 9.19
C PHE A 141 -10.51 0.44 10.09
N VAL A 142 -10.74 -0.82 10.46
CA VAL A 142 -11.77 -1.21 11.43
C VAL A 142 -11.09 -1.94 12.59
N GLY A 143 -11.15 -1.34 13.77
CA GLY A 143 -10.60 -1.96 14.97
C GLY A 143 -11.35 -3.25 15.35
N SER A 144 -10.66 -4.18 15.98
CA SER A 144 -11.18 -5.53 16.28
C SER A 144 -12.53 -5.53 17.02
N LYS A 145 -12.82 -4.50 17.82
CA LYS A 145 -14.08 -4.37 18.59
C LYS A 145 -15.25 -3.85 17.75
N TYR A 146 -14.97 -3.23 16.60
CA TYR A 146 -15.97 -2.56 15.75
C TYR A 146 -16.30 -3.31 14.47
N MET A 147 -15.64 -4.45 14.23
CA MET A 147 -15.91 -5.30 13.07
C MET A 147 -17.34 -5.88 13.14
N THR A 148 -17.98 -5.92 11.99
CA THR A 148 -19.21 -6.71 11.79
C THR A 148 -18.92 -8.21 11.91
N ALA A 149 -19.96 -9.03 11.99
CA ALA A 149 -19.81 -10.50 12.01
C ALA A 149 -19.14 -11.00 10.72
N ASP A 150 -19.51 -10.44 9.57
CA ASP A 150 -18.95 -10.81 8.27
C ASP A 150 -17.48 -10.44 8.17
N GLN A 151 -17.09 -9.21 8.53
CA GLN A 151 -15.71 -8.77 8.56
C GLN A 151 -14.83 -9.63 9.47
N ARG A 152 -15.38 -10.04 10.62
CA ARG A 152 -14.69 -10.96 11.54
C ARG A 152 -14.51 -12.35 10.92
N THR A 153 -15.51 -12.85 10.22
CA THR A 153 -15.45 -14.14 9.53
C THR A 153 -14.39 -14.11 8.42
N GLU A 154 -14.36 -13.04 7.63
CA GLU A 154 -13.37 -12.83 6.57
C GLU A 154 -11.93 -12.76 7.12
N LEU A 155 -11.72 -11.97 8.19
CA LEU A 155 -10.42 -11.89 8.86
C LEU A 155 -9.95 -13.27 9.35
N LEU A 156 -10.86 -14.00 10.03
CA LEU A 156 -10.53 -15.32 10.57
C LEU A 156 -10.31 -16.38 9.47
N ALA A 157 -10.93 -16.22 8.31
CA ALA A 157 -10.68 -17.08 7.16
C ALA A 157 -9.24 -16.88 6.62
N VAL A 158 -8.77 -15.63 6.54
CA VAL A 158 -7.38 -15.31 6.12
C VAL A 158 -6.37 -15.87 7.12
N PHE A 159 -6.64 -15.77 8.42
CA PHE A 159 -5.78 -16.25 9.50
C PHE A 159 -6.25 -17.59 10.08
N ASN A 160 -6.74 -18.49 9.22
CA ASN A 160 -7.24 -19.79 9.66
C ASN A 160 -6.16 -20.57 10.44
N GLY A 161 -6.53 -21.05 11.63
CA GLY A 161 -5.63 -21.76 12.52
C GLY A 161 -4.69 -20.88 13.36
N VAL A 162 -4.60 -19.57 13.11
CA VAL A 162 -3.75 -18.67 13.88
C VAL A 162 -4.39 -18.35 15.23
N LYS A 163 -3.71 -18.78 16.32
CA LYS A 163 -4.18 -18.51 17.67
C LYS A 163 -4.11 -17.02 17.99
N GLY A 164 -5.24 -16.45 18.43
CA GLY A 164 -5.33 -15.04 18.80
C GLY A 164 -5.71 -14.11 17.65
N ALA A 165 -5.99 -14.61 16.45
CA ALA A 165 -6.36 -13.80 15.28
C ALA A 165 -7.56 -12.85 15.54
N GLY A 166 -8.45 -13.20 16.47
CA GLY A 166 -9.61 -12.38 16.83
C GLY A 166 -9.30 -11.01 17.48
N ILE A 167 -8.05 -10.75 17.87
CA ILE A 167 -7.64 -9.43 18.40
C ILE A 167 -7.14 -8.49 17.31
N LEU A 168 -6.90 -9.00 16.10
CA LEU A 168 -6.36 -8.24 14.99
C LEU A 168 -7.40 -7.24 14.46
N ASP A 169 -6.93 -6.06 14.05
CA ASP A 169 -7.73 -5.10 13.31
C ASP A 169 -7.97 -5.61 11.88
N TYR A 170 -9.08 -5.22 11.28
CA TYR A 170 -9.51 -5.71 9.97
C TYR A 170 -8.46 -5.55 8.84
N VAL A 171 -7.73 -4.43 8.86
CA VAL A 171 -6.63 -4.14 7.92
C VAL A 171 -5.58 -5.25 7.89
N SER A 172 -5.38 -5.99 8.98
CA SER A 172 -4.44 -7.11 9.06
C SER A 172 -4.72 -8.21 8.05
N ALA A 173 -6.00 -8.37 7.62
CA ALA A 173 -6.37 -9.36 6.61
C ALA A 173 -5.69 -9.09 5.26
N TRP A 174 -5.50 -7.84 4.86
CA TRP A 174 -4.76 -7.48 3.65
C TRP A 174 -3.28 -7.84 3.74
N TYR A 175 -2.67 -7.67 4.91
CA TYR A 175 -1.29 -8.14 5.16
C TYR A 175 -1.17 -9.65 5.02
N GLY A 176 -2.13 -10.41 5.58
CA GLY A 176 -2.20 -11.86 5.46
C GLY A 176 -2.37 -12.31 4.00
N LYS A 177 -3.34 -11.74 3.29
CA LYS A 177 -3.58 -12.01 1.86
C LYS A 177 -2.36 -11.67 1.00
N ALA A 178 -1.74 -10.50 1.22
CA ALA A 178 -0.55 -10.09 0.50
C ALA A 178 0.61 -11.07 0.75
N ALA A 179 0.83 -11.48 2.01
CA ALA A 179 1.87 -12.43 2.36
C ALA A 179 1.66 -13.81 1.70
N GLN A 180 0.41 -14.27 1.59
CA GLN A 180 0.07 -15.51 0.87
C GLN A 180 0.32 -15.37 -0.64
N TYR A 181 -0.15 -14.27 -1.22
CA TYR A 181 -0.09 -14.04 -2.67
C TYR A 181 1.33 -13.84 -3.20
N MET A 182 2.22 -13.20 -2.43
CA MET A 182 3.58 -12.86 -2.89
C MET A 182 4.60 -14.00 -2.74
N GLN A 183 4.21 -15.19 -2.29
CA GLN A 183 5.14 -16.30 -2.11
C GLN A 183 5.82 -16.70 -3.42
N ASN A 184 7.14 -16.93 -3.35
CA ASN A 184 8.00 -17.28 -4.49
C ASN A 184 8.01 -16.23 -5.62
N THR A 185 7.82 -14.97 -5.30
CA THR A 185 7.86 -13.85 -6.24
C THR A 185 8.78 -12.73 -5.75
N GLU A 186 9.06 -11.76 -6.63
CA GLU A 186 9.80 -10.53 -6.30
C GLU A 186 8.87 -9.35 -5.96
N ILE A 187 7.59 -9.62 -5.65
CA ILE A 187 6.60 -8.58 -5.34
C ILE A 187 7.03 -7.81 -4.08
N ILE A 188 6.93 -6.49 -4.16
CA ILE A 188 7.04 -5.61 -2.99
C ILE A 188 5.65 -5.06 -2.69
N CYS A 189 5.21 -5.20 -1.44
CA CYS A 189 3.93 -4.68 -0.95
C CYS A 189 4.15 -3.49 -0.03
N ALA A 190 3.35 -2.44 -0.16
CA ALA A 190 3.33 -1.30 0.75
C ALA A 190 1.89 -0.90 1.09
N LEU A 191 1.52 -1.03 2.36
CA LEU A 191 0.16 -0.71 2.82
C LEU A 191 0.17 0.39 3.88
N VAL A 192 -0.84 1.25 3.79
CA VAL A 192 -1.19 2.17 4.88
C VAL A 192 -2.04 1.42 5.89
N SER A 193 -1.81 1.65 7.17
CA SER A 193 -2.60 1.03 8.25
C SER A 193 -2.57 1.88 9.51
N THR A 194 -3.47 1.58 10.45
CA THR A 194 -3.40 2.14 11.78
C THR A 194 -2.11 1.69 12.48
N ASN A 195 -1.56 2.51 13.36
CA ASN A 195 -0.33 2.19 14.10
C ASN A 195 -0.49 1.00 15.07
N SER A 196 -1.71 0.55 15.34
CA SER A 196 -2.02 -0.61 16.18
C SER A 196 -1.36 -1.91 15.72
N ILE A 197 -1.14 -2.08 14.40
CA ILE A 197 -0.48 -3.29 13.87
C ILE A 197 1.01 -3.37 14.20
N ALA A 198 1.62 -2.27 14.60
CA ALA A 198 3.02 -2.18 15.02
C ALA A 198 3.16 -1.98 16.54
N GLN A 199 2.07 -2.13 17.31
CA GLN A 199 2.04 -1.90 18.74
C GLN A 199 1.18 -2.95 19.48
N GLY A 200 1.48 -3.14 20.76
CA GLY A 200 0.70 -3.99 21.66
C GLY A 200 0.65 -5.47 21.26
N GLU A 201 -0.45 -6.13 21.57
CA GLU A 201 -0.61 -7.58 21.38
C GLU A 201 -0.77 -8.01 19.93
N GLN A 202 -1.24 -7.12 19.06
CA GLN A 202 -1.44 -7.42 17.63
C GLN A 202 -0.11 -7.76 16.93
N VAL A 203 1.00 -7.12 17.33
CA VAL A 203 2.34 -7.41 16.78
C VAL A 203 2.69 -8.88 16.92
N GLY A 204 2.43 -9.45 18.09
CA GLY A 204 2.71 -10.85 18.38
C GLY A 204 1.99 -11.83 17.48
N VAL A 205 0.73 -11.54 17.16
CA VAL A 205 -0.13 -12.37 16.32
C VAL A 205 0.14 -12.13 14.85
N LEU A 206 0.02 -10.90 14.38
CA LEU A 206 0.19 -10.56 12.96
C LEU A 206 1.61 -10.86 12.48
N TRP A 207 2.59 -10.16 13.04
CA TRP A 207 3.98 -10.29 12.58
C TRP A 207 4.61 -11.60 12.96
N GLY A 208 4.15 -12.23 14.07
CA GLY A 208 4.56 -13.58 14.41
C GLY A 208 4.19 -14.60 13.34
N THR A 209 3.04 -14.45 12.71
CA THR A 209 2.60 -15.25 11.56
C THR A 209 3.35 -14.87 10.29
N LEU A 210 3.38 -13.57 9.94
CA LEU A 210 4.01 -13.09 8.70
C LEU A 210 5.50 -13.46 8.62
N LEU A 211 6.24 -13.29 9.72
CA LEU A 211 7.68 -13.58 9.75
C LEU A 211 7.96 -15.09 9.71
N ARG A 212 7.20 -15.90 10.48
CA ARG A 212 7.52 -17.32 10.68
C ARG A 212 6.92 -18.23 9.62
N GLU A 213 5.71 -17.94 9.16
CA GLU A 213 5.01 -18.81 8.21
C GLU A 213 5.25 -18.39 6.76
N TYR A 214 5.38 -17.08 6.53
CA TYR A 214 5.53 -16.54 5.17
C TYR A 214 6.92 -15.93 4.89
N GLY A 215 7.83 -15.91 5.86
CA GLY A 215 9.18 -15.39 5.67
C GLY A 215 9.25 -13.90 5.33
N ILE A 216 8.20 -13.13 5.65
CA ILE A 216 8.12 -11.71 5.30
C ILE A 216 9.25 -10.91 5.93
N LYS A 217 9.79 -9.96 5.17
CA LYS A 217 10.80 -8.98 5.59
C LYS A 217 10.29 -7.57 5.37
N ILE A 218 10.50 -6.69 6.35
CA ILE A 218 10.14 -5.28 6.23
C ILE A 218 11.29 -4.54 5.55
N TYR A 219 10.98 -3.87 4.44
CA TYR A 219 11.94 -3.10 3.64
C TYR A 219 12.05 -1.67 4.11
N PHE A 220 10.92 -1.06 4.36
CA PHE A 220 10.84 0.29 4.90
C PHE A 220 9.60 0.47 5.74
N ALA A 221 9.62 1.46 6.61
CA ALA A 221 8.43 1.88 7.31
C ALA A 221 8.43 3.39 7.54
N HIS A 222 7.28 4.00 7.32
CA HIS A 222 6.95 5.28 7.91
C HIS A 222 6.41 5.03 9.31
N ARG A 223 7.11 5.55 10.33
CA ARG A 223 6.66 5.46 11.72
C ARG A 223 5.40 6.30 11.90
N THR A 224 4.76 6.18 13.04
CA THR A 224 3.48 6.83 13.29
C THR A 224 3.48 8.32 12.94
N PHE A 225 2.57 8.72 12.08
CA PHE A 225 2.27 10.10 11.74
C PHE A 225 0.77 10.35 11.71
N LYS A 226 0.38 11.63 11.73
CA LYS A 226 -1.02 12.03 11.71
C LYS A 226 -1.53 12.07 10.28
N TRP A 227 -2.50 11.20 9.96
CA TRP A 227 -3.22 11.29 8.69
C TRP A 227 -4.28 12.38 8.79
N THR A 228 -4.13 13.46 8.04
CA THR A 228 -5.10 14.55 8.00
C THR A 228 -5.72 14.64 6.62
N ILE A 229 -7.04 14.73 6.55
CA ILE A 229 -7.73 15.27 5.38
C ILE A 229 -7.52 16.79 5.42
N ASP A 230 -7.16 17.38 4.30
CA ASP A 230 -6.82 18.80 4.15
C ASP A 230 -7.78 19.72 4.93
N GLU A 231 -7.28 20.37 5.99
CA GLU A 231 -8.08 21.19 6.93
C GLU A 231 -8.83 22.33 6.21
N LYS A 232 -8.34 22.74 5.02
CA LYS A 232 -8.98 23.77 4.19
C LYS A 232 -10.31 23.31 3.57
N LYS A 233 -10.53 22.00 3.41
CA LYS A 233 -11.78 21.42 2.88
C LYS A 233 -12.77 21.05 3.97
N ALA A 234 -12.34 20.96 5.22
CA ALA A 234 -13.15 20.49 6.34
C ALA A 234 -13.67 21.66 7.23
N LYS A 235 -14.03 22.80 6.64
CA LYS A 235 -14.67 23.89 7.40
C LYS A 235 -15.93 23.38 8.11
N GLY A 236 -15.80 23.09 9.41
CA GLY A 236 -16.92 22.76 10.30
C GLY A 236 -17.11 21.30 10.69
N MET A 237 -16.37 20.34 10.14
CA MET A 237 -16.35 18.95 10.62
C MET A 237 -15.20 18.71 11.59
N ARG A 238 -15.48 18.09 12.75
CA ARG A 238 -14.44 17.49 13.59
C ARG A 238 -13.86 16.29 12.85
N VAL A 239 -12.75 16.50 12.12
CA VAL A 239 -12.01 15.40 11.49
C VAL A 239 -11.27 14.67 12.61
N ALA A 240 -11.69 13.44 12.89
CA ALA A 240 -10.95 12.56 13.78
C ALA A 240 -9.57 12.30 13.17
N ALA A 241 -8.51 12.74 13.84
CA ALA A 241 -7.16 12.44 13.40
C ALA A 241 -6.88 10.94 13.58
N VAL A 242 -6.52 10.26 12.52
CA VAL A 242 -6.09 8.86 12.57
C VAL A 242 -4.57 8.82 12.56
N TYR A 243 -3.99 8.05 13.48
CA TYR A 243 -2.56 7.79 13.50
C TYR A 243 -2.26 6.56 12.67
N VAL A 244 -1.43 6.74 11.64
CA VAL A 244 -1.13 5.70 10.67
C VAL A 244 0.37 5.41 10.61
N VAL A 245 0.66 4.27 10.02
CA VAL A 245 1.98 3.82 9.58
C VAL A 245 1.90 3.40 8.12
N ILE A 246 3.01 3.46 7.39
CA ILE A 246 3.13 2.84 6.07
C ILE A 246 4.23 1.79 6.19
N ILE A 247 3.95 0.55 5.80
CA ILE A 247 4.93 -0.52 5.92
C ILE A 247 5.11 -1.16 4.55
N GLY A 248 6.35 -1.10 4.06
CA GLY A 248 6.78 -1.79 2.86
C GLY A 248 7.44 -3.11 3.21
N PHE A 249 7.02 -4.21 2.61
CA PHE A 249 7.49 -5.56 2.92
C PHE A 249 7.48 -6.49 1.70
N ALA A 250 8.22 -7.58 1.78
CA ALA A 250 8.30 -8.60 0.74
C ALA A 250 8.56 -9.99 1.33
N ALA A 251 8.40 -11.06 0.52
CA ALA A 251 8.72 -12.42 0.90
C ALA A 251 10.21 -12.78 0.68
N HIS A 252 11.03 -11.83 0.30
CA HIS A 252 12.49 -11.96 0.15
C HIS A 252 13.18 -10.83 0.91
N ASP A 253 14.50 -10.89 1.09
CA ASP A 253 15.23 -9.86 1.86
C ASP A 253 15.95 -8.86 0.97
N THR A 254 16.36 -7.73 1.56
CA THR A 254 17.15 -6.69 0.91
C THR A 254 18.13 -6.04 1.89
N ASP A 255 19.31 -5.64 1.40
CA ASP A 255 20.28 -4.84 2.16
C ASP A 255 19.89 -3.35 2.26
N LYS A 256 18.86 -2.93 1.54
CA LYS A 256 18.41 -1.55 1.49
C LYS A 256 17.13 -1.36 2.29
N LYS A 257 17.29 -1.21 3.61
CA LYS A 257 16.17 -0.97 4.52
C LYS A 257 16.19 0.44 5.06
N PHE A 258 15.00 1.02 5.24
CA PHE A 258 14.86 2.43 5.65
C PHE A 258 13.73 2.61 6.65
N LEU A 259 13.95 3.52 7.60
CA LEU A 259 12.91 4.08 8.45
C LEU A 259 12.70 5.54 8.07
N TYR A 260 11.44 5.94 8.04
CA TYR A 260 11.03 7.33 7.90
C TYR A 260 10.51 7.81 9.23
N GLU A 261 11.31 8.66 9.90
CA GLU A 261 11.03 9.18 11.23
C GLU A 261 10.51 10.60 11.15
N TYR A 262 9.63 10.96 12.07
CA TYR A 262 8.99 12.27 12.13
C TYR A 262 9.39 12.94 13.44
N GLU A 263 9.88 14.18 13.41
CA GLU A 263 10.16 14.98 14.61
C GLU A 263 8.90 15.26 15.40
N ASN A 264 7.81 15.49 14.68
CA ASN A 264 6.46 15.58 15.24
C ASN A 264 5.47 14.95 14.23
N LEU A 265 4.24 14.69 14.68
CA LEU A 265 3.24 13.93 13.91
C LEU A 265 2.78 14.60 12.60
N THR A 266 3.22 15.81 12.32
CA THR A 266 2.84 16.62 11.14
C THR A 266 4.04 17.15 10.34
N SER A 267 5.28 16.85 10.78
CA SER A 267 6.50 17.24 10.05
C SER A 267 6.74 16.33 8.85
N ASP A 268 7.61 16.78 7.95
CA ASP A 268 8.15 15.93 6.90
C ASP A 268 9.02 14.82 7.51
N PRO A 269 9.02 13.61 6.91
CA PRO A 269 9.79 12.50 7.41
C PRO A 269 11.29 12.63 7.11
N HIS A 270 12.13 12.20 8.07
CA HIS A 270 13.56 12.00 7.86
C HIS A 270 13.83 10.54 7.49
N LYS A 271 14.46 10.33 6.33
CA LYS A 271 14.86 9.01 5.87
C LYS A 271 16.15 8.55 6.56
N VAL A 272 16.06 7.49 7.35
CA VAL A 272 17.17 6.88 8.08
C VAL A 272 17.45 5.49 7.51
N LYS A 273 18.71 5.15 7.24
CA LYS A 273 19.09 3.79 6.85
C LYS A 273 19.02 2.88 8.09
N ALA A 274 18.38 1.73 7.94
CA ALA A 274 18.31 0.68 8.97
C ALA A 274 19.08 -0.57 8.52
N ASN A 275 19.61 -1.33 9.48
CA ASN A 275 20.19 -2.65 9.21
C ASN A 275 19.08 -3.70 9.08
N ASN A 276 18.06 -3.59 9.94
CA ASN A 276 16.85 -4.39 9.86
C ASN A 276 15.69 -3.61 10.47
N VAL A 277 14.55 -3.59 9.76
CA VAL A 277 13.32 -3.00 10.31
C VAL A 277 12.48 -4.11 10.93
N ASN A 278 12.29 -4.05 12.23
CA ASN A 278 11.51 -5.06 12.96
C ASN A 278 10.00 -4.70 13.03
N PRO A 279 9.14 -5.60 13.49
CA PRO A 279 7.69 -5.37 13.61
C PRO A 279 7.24 -4.18 14.46
N TYR A 280 8.11 -3.67 15.32
CA TYR A 280 7.85 -2.44 16.11
C TYR A 280 8.32 -1.17 15.41
N LEU A 281 8.73 -1.30 14.15
CA LEU A 281 9.21 -0.22 13.27
C LEU A 281 10.42 0.51 13.87
N VAL A 282 11.38 -0.27 14.35
CA VAL A 282 12.69 0.22 14.81
C VAL A 282 13.82 -0.61 14.19
N ASP A 283 15.02 -0.05 14.11
CA ASP A 283 16.21 -0.78 13.68
C ASP A 283 16.64 -1.77 14.78
N GLY A 284 16.53 -3.05 14.49
CA GLY A 284 16.86 -4.12 15.42
C GLY A 284 16.43 -5.49 14.91
N PRO A 285 16.77 -6.57 15.65
CA PRO A 285 16.43 -7.94 15.27
C PRO A 285 14.90 -8.14 15.21
N ASP A 286 14.47 -9.13 14.41
CA ASP A 286 13.08 -9.55 14.28
C ASP A 286 12.57 -10.18 15.60
N THR A 287 12.35 -9.35 16.60
CA THR A 287 11.84 -9.78 17.91
C THR A 287 10.33 -9.59 17.94
N VAL A 288 9.62 -10.64 18.32
CA VAL A 288 8.17 -10.62 18.52
C VAL A 288 7.85 -10.96 19.96
N ILE A 289 7.24 -10.00 20.67
CA ILE A 289 6.83 -10.18 22.06
C ILE A 289 5.39 -10.69 22.09
N THR A 290 5.16 -11.77 22.81
CA THR A 290 3.84 -12.35 23.02
C THR A 290 3.38 -12.19 24.46
N SER A 291 2.06 -12.06 24.67
CA SER A 291 1.47 -12.02 26.00
C SER A 291 1.78 -13.32 26.77
N ARG A 292 2.12 -13.22 28.05
CA ARG A 292 2.44 -14.33 28.95
C ARG A 292 1.61 -14.24 30.22
N ARG A 293 1.20 -15.38 30.75
CA ARG A 293 0.53 -15.46 32.05
C ARG A 293 1.52 -15.38 33.21
N ILE A 294 2.76 -15.84 33.01
CA ILE A 294 3.79 -15.90 34.03
C ILE A 294 4.89 -14.90 33.65
N PRO A 295 5.30 -13.99 34.55
CA PRO A 295 6.43 -13.09 34.34
C PRO A 295 7.72 -13.84 34.01
N ILE A 296 8.61 -13.19 33.22
CA ILE A 296 9.94 -13.75 32.91
C ILE A 296 10.84 -13.67 34.17
N CYS A 297 10.63 -12.61 34.95
CA CYS A 297 11.39 -12.33 36.16
C CYS A 297 10.56 -12.66 37.41
N ASN A 298 11.22 -12.97 38.53
CA ASN A 298 10.55 -13.10 39.81
C ASN A 298 10.18 -11.69 40.33
N VAL A 299 8.99 -11.24 40.02
CA VAL A 299 8.43 -9.93 40.38
C VAL A 299 7.12 -10.15 41.14
N PRO A 300 6.72 -9.22 42.04
CA PRO A 300 5.40 -9.27 42.66
C PRO A 300 4.28 -9.29 41.62
N GLU A 301 3.22 -10.02 41.92
CA GLU A 301 2.01 -10.00 41.06
C GLU A 301 1.41 -8.60 40.99
N ILE A 302 1.21 -8.09 39.77
CA ILE A 302 0.51 -6.84 39.52
C ILE A 302 -0.93 -7.21 39.16
N GLY A 303 -1.86 -6.96 40.07
CA GLY A 303 -3.29 -7.07 39.81
C GLY A 303 -3.85 -5.81 39.12
N ILE A 304 -4.99 -5.96 38.50
CA ILE A 304 -5.78 -4.81 38.05
C ILE A 304 -6.31 -4.11 39.30
N GLY A 305 -5.91 -2.86 39.52
CA GLY A 305 -6.48 -2.03 40.59
C GLY A 305 -8.00 -1.85 40.42
N ASN A 306 -8.64 -1.27 41.44
CA ASN A 306 -10.09 -0.99 41.36
C ASN A 306 -10.45 -0.23 40.08
N LYS A 307 -11.18 -0.91 39.21
CA LYS A 307 -11.81 -0.30 38.05
C LYS A 307 -13.24 0.02 38.45
N PRO A 308 -13.63 1.31 38.59
CA PRO A 308 -15.04 1.63 38.85
C PRO A 308 -15.87 1.08 37.69
N ILE A 309 -16.84 0.21 38.00
CA ILE A 309 -17.75 -0.44 37.04
C ILE A 309 -19.08 0.33 36.98
N ASP A 310 -19.24 1.34 37.82
CA ASP A 310 -20.46 2.09 38.09
C ASP A 310 -20.65 3.29 37.13
N GLY A 311 -19.92 3.38 36.04
CA GLY A 311 -20.06 4.50 35.08
C GLY A 311 -19.61 5.84 35.58
N GLY A 312 -18.91 5.91 36.74
CA GLY A 312 -18.36 7.13 37.31
C GLY A 312 -19.29 7.82 38.28
N ASN A 313 -20.23 7.12 38.88
CA ASN A 313 -21.00 7.56 40.06
C ASN A 313 -20.24 7.26 41.34
#